data_2514c1ecad0c18dd35196c4d53bb819c
#
_entry.id   2514c1ecad0c18dd35196c4d53bb819c
#
_cell.length_a   1.000
_cell.length_b   1.000
_cell.length_c   1.000
_cell.angle_alpha   90.00
_cell.angle_beta   90.00
_cell.angle_gamma   90.00
#
_symmetry.space_group_name_H-M   'P 1'
#
loop_
_entity.id
_entity.type
_entity.pdbx_description
1 polymer ?
#
loop_
_entity_poly.entity_id
_entity_poly.type
_entity_poly.pdbx_seq_one_letter_code
_entity_poly.pdbx_strand_id
1 'polypeptide(L)'
;MVNRTAIIKQPDKISFFNDVYKLQKEYQKALILDKSNPDFIWIGEHQLCYTLGRGSNYDNLLFSLNEAKYDVFKIDRGGEVTCHMPGQLVTYLVLDLKNFNKDLNWYLRKIEEIIIKILGAFNIDCHSRKGFTGVWIGNKKIASIGIGCKRWITINGFSINIDCELENFNKIVPCGIENCLMANMIDYNKNLNIQEVKRIVKKTIEEEFNFDFISK
;
A
#
# COMPACT_ATOMS: atom_id res chain seq x y z
N MET A 1 23.07 -12.32 10.08
CA MET A 1 22.53 -10.94 9.95
C MET A 1 21.74 -10.68 11.21
N VAL A 2 21.89 -9.51 11.86
CA VAL A 2 21.08 -9.17 13.03
C VAL A 2 19.66 -8.88 12.55
N ASN A 3 18.66 -9.58 13.12
CA ASN A 3 17.26 -9.31 12.84
C ASN A 3 16.91 -7.90 13.27
N ARG A 4 16.15 -7.19 12.44
CA ARG A 4 15.64 -5.85 12.77
C ARG A 4 14.32 -5.96 13.49
N THR A 5 14.13 -5.09 14.47
CA THR A 5 12.86 -5.01 15.19
C THR A 5 11.88 -4.12 14.46
N ALA A 6 10.66 -4.59 14.27
CA ALA A 6 9.57 -3.80 13.73
C ALA A 6 8.29 -3.96 14.57
N ILE A 7 7.58 -2.83 14.80
CA ILE A 7 6.26 -2.84 15.39
C ILE A 7 5.25 -3.13 14.29
N ILE A 8 4.37 -4.10 14.51
CA ILE A 8 3.28 -4.39 13.58
C ILE A 8 1.93 -4.07 14.21
N LYS A 9 1.05 -3.39 13.45
CA LYS A 9 -0.36 -3.19 13.80
C LYS A 9 -1.27 -3.77 12.72
N GLN A 10 -2.18 -4.63 13.14
CA GLN A 10 -3.16 -5.30 12.29
C GLN A 10 -4.54 -5.17 12.91
N PRO A 11 -5.24 -4.03 12.71
CA PRO A 11 -6.58 -3.85 13.28
C PRO A 11 -7.57 -4.84 12.64
N ASP A 12 -8.51 -5.31 13.45
CA ASP A 12 -9.63 -6.15 12.98
C ASP A 12 -10.73 -5.33 12.32
N LYS A 13 -10.81 -4.04 12.66
CA LYS A 13 -11.81 -3.12 12.15
C LYS A 13 -11.25 -2.26 11.03
N ILE A 14 -12.14 -1.88 10.12
CA ILE A 14 -11.86 -0.89 9.07
C ILE A 14 -11.49 0.44 9.72
N SER A 15 -10.40 1.05 9.29
CA SER A 15 -9.81 2.24 9.91
C SER A 15 -10.08 3.50 9.07
N PHE A 16 -10.21 4.64 9.74
CA PHE A 16 -10.18 5.93 9.05
C PHE A 16 -8.78 6.21 8.53
N PHE A 17 -8.69 6.63 7.28
CA PHE A 17 -7.41 6.90 6.62
C PHE A 17 -6.56 7.92 7.39
N ASN A 18 -7.16 9.05 7.79
CA ASN A 18 -6.45 10.15 8.44
C ASN A 18 -5.76 9.73 9.74
N ASP A 19 -6.38 8.85 10.53
CA ASP A 19 -5.82 8.39 11.80
C ASP A 19 -4.58 7.52 11.57
N VAL A 20 -4.66 6.62 10.59
CA VAL A 20 -3.52 5.77 10.22
C VAL A 20 -2.40 6.58 9.55
N TYR A 21 -2.74 7.61 8.76
CA TYR A 21 -1.75 8.50 8.18
C TYR A 21 -1.01 9.33 9.24
N LYS A 22 -1.72 9.86 10.24
CA LYS A 22 -1.10 10.53 11.40
C LYS A 22 -0.14 9.60 12.13
N LEU A 23 -0.58 8.36 12.41
CA LEU A 23 0.24 7.34 13.06
C LEU A 23 1.54 7.07 12.26
N GLN A 24 1.47 6.91 10.94
CA GLN A 24 2.65 6.76 10.10
C GLN A 24 3.62 7.95 10.22
N LYS A 25 3.09 9.18 10.25
CA LYS A 25 3.90 10.41 10.40
C LYS A 25 4.58 10.48 11.77
N GLU A 26 3.95 10.00 12.82
CA GLU A 26 4.53 9.91 14.17
C GLU A 26 5.71 8.94 14.18
N TYR A 27 5.55 7.72 13.65
CA TYR A 27 6.63 6.74 13.54
C TYR A 27 7.75 7.22 12.61
N GLN A 28 7.43 7.85 11.47
CA GLN A 28 8.43 8.44 10.59
C GLN A 28 9.24 9.52 11.33
N LYS A 29 8.58 10.40 12.08
CA LYS A 29 9.24 11.45 12.87
C LYS A 29 10.13 10.83 13.95
N ALA A 30 9.65 9.83 14.68
CA ALA A 30 10.43 9.14 15.71
C ALA A 30 11.72 8.53 15.11
N LEU A 31 11.62 7.79 14.01
CA LEU A 31 12.78 7.21 13.31
C LEU A 31 13.75 8.27 12.74
N ILE A 32 13.24 9.44 12.32
CA ILE A 32 14.09 10.55 11.85
C ILE A 32 14.90 11.15 13.01
N LEU A 33 14.30 11.24 14.19
CA LEU A 33 14.92 11.83 15.37
C LEU A 33 15.92 10.86 16.05
N ASP A 34 15.49 9.61 16.16
CA ASP A 34 16.31 8.56 16.80
C ASP A 34 16.20 7.24 16.02
N LYS A 35 17.33 6.79 15.50
CA LYS A 35 17.45 5.57 14.67
C LYS A 35 17.39 4.27 15.48
N SER A 36 17.38 4.32 16.80
CA SER A 36 17.18 3.16 17.66
C SER A 36 15.71 2.74 17.76
N ASN A 37 14.77 3.63 17.35
CA ASN A 37 13.37 3.25 17.26
C ASN A 37 13.16 2.11 16.25
N PRO A 38 12.21 1.18 16.52
CA PRO A 38 11.87 0.13 15.59
C PRO A 38 11.19 0.67 14.33
N ASP A 39 11.32 -0.06 13.24
CA ASP A 39 10.51 0.16 12.04
C ASP A 39 9.02 -0.08 12.37
N PHE A 40 8.11 0.42 11.54
CA PHE A 40 6.68 0.29 11.78
C PHE A 40 5.95 -0.21 10.54
N ILE A 41 5.08 -1.21 10.74
CA ILE A 41 4.24 -1.79 9.71
C ILE A 41 2.78 -1.73 10.16
N TRP A 42 1.91 -1.32 9.24
CA TRP A 42 0.47 -1.37 9.42
C TRP A 42 -0.15 -2.16 8.27
N ILE A 43 -1.05 -3.12 8.60
CA ILE A 43 -1.76 -3.95 7.63
C ILE A 43 -3.24 -3.94 7.99
N GLY A 44 -4.08 -3.37 7.13
CA GLY A 44 -5.52 -3.27 7.40
C GLY A 44 -6.32 -2.73 6.22
N GLU A 45 -7.53 -2.34 6.49
CA GLU A 45 -8.47 -1.81 5.52
C GLU A 45 -8.90 -0.40 5.90
N HIS A 46 -9.26 0.40 4.90
CA HIS A 46 -9.80 1.74 5.10
C HIS A 46 -11.28 1.83 4.71
N GLN A 47 -11.98 2.79 5.31
CA GLN A 47 -13.22 3.29 4.76
C GLN A 47 -12.97 3.90 3.37
N LEU A 48 -14.04 3.98 2.57
CA LEU A 48 -13.94 4.57 1.24
C LEU A 48 -13.36 5.99 1.32
N CYS A 49 -12.22 6.18 0.67
CA CYS A 49 -11.58 7.48 0.52
C CYS A 49 -10.69 7.53 -0.72
N TYR A 50 -10.39 8.74 -1.15
CA TYR A 50 -9.46 9.01 -2.25
C TYR A 50 -8.22 9.71 -1.73
N THR A 51 -7.04 9.30 -2.19
CA THR A 51 -5.78 9.95 -1.82
C THR A 51 -5.07 10.45 -3.05
N LEU A 52 -4.61 11.71 -2.99
CA LEU A 52 -3.82 12.36 -4.03
C LEU A 52 -2.36 12.41 -3.61
N GLY A 53 -1.47 11.93 -4.46
CA GLY A 53 -0.03 12.09 -4.28
C GLY A 53 0.46 13.50 -4.55
N ARG A 54 1.76 13.75 -4.39
CA ARG A 54 2.38 15.09 -4.59
C ARG A 54 2.21 15.61 -6.00
N GLY A 55 2.29 14.72 -7.00
CA GLY A 55 2.18 15.08 -8.43
C GLY A 55 0.77 14.99 -9.00
N SER A 56 -0.23 14.68 -8.16
CA SER A 56 -1.60 14.48 -8.65
C SER A 56 -2.22 15.74 -9.19
N ASN A 57 -2.84 15.61 -10.38
CA ASN A 57 -3.78 16.59 -10.88
C ASN A 57 -5.18 16.33 -10.32
N TYR A 58 -5.86 17.38 -9.87
CA TYR A 58 -7.26 17.30 -9.43
C TYR A 58 -8.22 16.93 -10.58
N ASP A 59 -7.85 17.17 -11.84
CA ASP A 59 -8.61 16.73 -13.02
C ASP A 59 -8.74 15.22 -13.14
N ASN A 60 -7.89 14.47 -12.42
CA ASN A 60 -8.00 13.01 -12.30
C ASN A 60 -9.09 12.54 -11.31
N LEU A 61 -9.78 13.47 -10.61
CA LEU A 61 -11.02 13.23 -9.88
C LEU A 61 -12.18 13.49 -10.84
N LEU A 62 -12.96 12.48 -11.14
CA LEU A 62 -14.12 12.56 -12.05
C LEU A 62 -15.41 12.94 -11.31
N PHE A 63 -15.27 13.61 -10.16
CA PHE A 63 -16.36 14.16 -9.35
C PHE A 63 -15.98 15.52 -8.76
N SER A 64 -16.97 16.37 -8.47
CA SER A 64 -16.76 17.66 -7.84
C SER A 64 -16.43 17.52 -6.36
N LEU A 65 -15.36 18.17 -5.88
CA LEU A 65 -15.00 18.20 -4.46
C LEU A 65 -16.08 18.87 -3.59
N ASN A 66 -16.83 19.83 -4.15
CA ASN A 66 -17.89 20.55 -3.43
C ASN A 66 -19.17 19.71 -3.25
N GLU A 67 -19.36 18.71 -4.08
CA GLU A 67 -20.51 17.80 -4.07
C GLU A 67 -20.15 16.43 -3.52
N ALA A 68 -18.88 16.24 -3.19
CA ALA A 68 -18.36 14.93 -2.85
C ALA A 68 -18.87 14.44 -1.51
N LYS A 69 -19.52 13.28 -1.55
CA LYS A 69 -19.80 12.46 -0.36
C LYS A 69 -18.59 11.63 0.07
N TYR A 70 -17.39 11.97 -0.45
CA TYR A 70 -16.19 11.16 -0.30
C TYR A 70 -15.10 11.93 0.42
N ASP A 71 -14.40 11.27 1.32
CA ASP A 71 -13.19 11.80 1.92
C ASP A 71 -12.07 11.84 0.88
N VAL A 72 -11.43 13.00 0.72
CA VAL A 72 -10.31 13.21 -0.21
C VAL A 72 -9.14 13.80 0.56
N PHE A 73 -7.98 13.14 0.47
CA PHE A 73 -6.77 13.52 1.19
C PHE A 73 -5.62 13.78 0.23
N LYS A 74 -4.99 14.95 0.29
CA LYS A 74 -3.71 15.19 -0.35
C LYS A 74 -2.58 14.81 0.59
N ILE A 75 -1.71 13.89 0.17
CA ILE A 75 -0.72 13.26 1.04
C ILE A 75 0.68 13.24 0.42
N ASP A 76 1.67 13.04 1.29
CA ASP A 76 3.09 13.04 0.92
C ASP A 76 3.54 11.66 0.40
N ARG A 77 3.09 11.29 -0.79
CA ARG A 77 3.55 10.10 -1.54
C ARG A 77 3.77 10.44 -3.01
N GLY A 78 4.53 9.63 -3.71
CA GLY A 78 4.61 9.64 -5.16
C GLY A 78 3.32 9.08 -5.79
N GLY A 79 3.18 9.28 -7.09
CA GLY A 79 2.06 8.83 -7.90
C GLY A 79 0.86 9.75 -7.87
N GLU A 80 -0.15 9.37 -8.64
CA GLU A 80 -1.40 10.08 -8.88
C GLU A 80 -2.48 9.70 -7.85
N VAL A 81 -3.74 10.00 -8.19
CA VAL A 81 -4.91 9.65 -7.37
C VAL A 81 -5.09 8.13 -7.28
N THR A 82 -5.51 7.67 -6.12
CA THR A 82 -5.98 6.28 -5.89
C THR A 82 -7.18 6.25 -4.96
N CYS A 83 -7.84 5.10 -4.89
CA CYS A 83 -8.96 4.83 -4.02
C CYS A 83 -8.59 3.78 -2.99
N HIS A 84 -9.04 3.97 -1.73
CA HIS A 84 -9.02 2.96 -0.69
C HIS A 84 -10.46 2.67 -0.26
N MET A 85 -10.77 1.42 0.05
CA MET A 85 -12.13 0.98 0.38
C MET A 85 -12.12 -0.36 1.11
N PRO A 86 -13.22 -0.76 1.75
CA PRO A 86 -13.38 -2.11 2.27
C PRO A 86 -13.12 -3.18 1.20
N GLY A 87 -12.54 -4.31 1.61
CA GLY A 87 -12.13 -5.37 0.68
C GLY A 87 -10.78 -5.14 0.00
N GLN A 88 -10.15 -3.97 0.21
CA GLN A 88 -8.79 -3.69 -0.23
C GLN A 88 -7.83 -3.79 0.97
N LEU A 89 -6.86 -4.70 0.91
CA LEU A 89 -5.83 -4.79 1.94
C LEU A 89 -4.73 -3.78 1.68
N VAL A 90 -4.55 -2.86 2.60
CA VAL A 90 -3.53 -1.82 2.55
C VAL A 90 -2.41 -2.15 3.52
N THR A 91 -1.17 -1.98 3.06
CA THR A 91 0.04 -2.20 3.85
C THR A 91 0.92 -0.97 3.81
N TYR A 92 1.16 -0.38 4.98
CA TYR A 92 2.08 0.74 5.13
C TYR A 92 3.37 0.31 5.79
N LEU A 93 4.48 0.82 5.28
CA LEU A 93 5.84 0.46 5.66
C LEU A 93 6.62 1.73 6.00
N VAL A 94 6.86 1.95 7.29
CA VAL A 94 7.71 3.05 7.79
C VAL A 94 9.06 2.45 8.16
N LEU A 95 9.99 2.48 7.20
CA LEU A 95 11.28 1.79 7.25
C LEU A 95 12.45 2.77 7.11
N ASP A 96 13.54 2.54 7.83
CA ASP A 96 14.80 3.22 7.53
C ASP A 96 15.56 2.47 6.42
N LEU A 97 15.46 2.99 5.19
CA LEU A 97 16.12 2.39 4.02
C LEU A 97 17.65 2.38 4.10
N LYS A 98 18.27 3.13 5.02
CA LYS A 98 19.72 3.06 5.25
C LYS A 98 20.16 1.68 5.72
N ASN A 99 19.25 0.93 6.31
CA ASN A 99 19.53 -0.41 6.82
C ASN A 99 19.33 -1.51 5.76
N PHE A 100 18.84 -1.13 4.58
CA PHE A 100 18.61 -2.03 3.44
C PHE A 100 19.39 -1.52 2.22
N ASN A 101 18.76 -0.68 1.41
CA ASN A 101 19.38 -0.02 0.26
C ASN A 101 18.82 1.40 0.12
N LYS A 102 19.71 2.40 0.05
CA LYS A 102 19.35 3.82 -0.16
C LYS A 102 19.05 4.09 -1.64
N ASP A 103 18.08 3.37 -2.17
CA ASP A 103 17.61 3.50 -3.54
C ASP A 103 16.07 3.30 -3.58
N LEU A 104 15.34 4.34 -3.99
CA LEU A 104 13.88 4.28 -4.08
C LEU A 104 13.41 3.42 -5.25
N ASN A 105 14.18 3.30 -6.33
CA ASN A 105 13.83 2.40 -7.43
C ASN A 105 13.96 0.95 -6.99
N TRP A 106 15.06 0.62 -6.30
CA TRP A 106 15.21 -0.69 -5.67
C TRP A 106 14.03 -1.00 -4.73
N TYR A 107 13.66 -0.03 -3.87
CA TYR A 107 12.58 -0.23 -2.91
C TYR A 107 11.22 -0.46 -3.58
N LEU A 108 10.91 0.27 -4.67
CA LEU A 108 9.70 0.05 -5.46
C LEU A 108 9.69 -1.36 -6.09
N ARG A 109 10.80 -1.81 -6.67
CA ARG A 109 10.92 -3.17 -7.24
C ARG A 109 10.78 -4.22 -6.15
N LYS A 110 11.38 -3.98 -4.97
CA LYS A 110 11.25 -4.87 -3.82
C LYS A 110 9.80 -5.04 -3.36
N ILE A 111 9.03 -3.95 -3.32
CA ILE A 111 7.59 -4.02 -3.00
C ILE A 111 6.83 -4.81 -4.08
N GLU A 112 7.13 -4.63 -5.37
CA GLU A 112 6.50 -5.41 -6.43
C GLU A 112 6.81 -6.93 -6.29
N GLU A 113 8.06 -7.30 -5.97
CA GLU A 113 8.45 -8.69 -5.70
C GLU A 113 7.68 -9.27 -4.52
N ILE A 114 7.54 -8.51 -3.43
CA ILE A 114 6.75 -8.89 -2.24
C ILE A 114 5.30 -9.17 -2.64
N ILE A 115 4.67 -8.27 -3.40
CA ILE A 115 3.28 -8.43 -3.83
C ILE A 115 3.14 -9.66 -4.74
N ILE A 116 4.06 -9.88 -5.67
CA ILE A 116 4.06 -11.06 -6.57
C ILE A 116 4.18 -12.35 -5.75
N LYS A 117 5.04 -12.40 -4.74
CA LYS A 117 5.15 -13.55 -3.82
C LYS A 117 3.86 -13.80 -3.04
N ILE A 118 3.22 -12.73 -2.54
CA ILE A 118 1.94 -12.82 -1.83
C ILE A 118 0.88 -13.42 -2.75
N LEU A 119 0.71 -12.88 -3.96
CA LEU A 119 -0.28 -13.37 -4.93
C LEU A 119 0.01 -14.80 -5.39
N GLY A 120 1.30 -15.15 -5.58
CA GLY A 120 1.75 -16.49 -5.91
C GLY A 120 1.40 -17.53 -4.85
N ALA A 121 1.39 -17.17 -3.55
CA ALA A 121 0.94 -18.06 -2.48
C ALA A 121 -0.54 -18.46 -2.59
N PHE A 122 -1.32 -17.71 -3.36
CA PHE A 122 -2.73 -18.00 -3.67
C PHE A 122 -2.93 -18.55 -5.09
N ASN A 123 -1.86 -18.96 -5.77
CA ASN A 123 -1.85 -19.46 -7.16
C ASN A 123 -2.38 -18.42 -8.16
N ILE A 124 -2.15 -17.12 -7.90
CA ILE A 124 -2.50 -16.04 -8.80
C ILE A 124 -1.24 -15.62 -9.57
N ASP A 125 -1.20 -15.92 -10.87
CA ASP A 125 -0.11 -15.52 -11.75
C ASP A 125 -0.20 -14.02 -12.08
N CYS A 126 0.88 -13.30 -11.79
CA CYS A 126 0.92 -11.84 -11.92
C CYS A 126 2.34 -11.36 -12.20
N HIS A 127 2.48 -10.11 -12.64
CA HIS A 127 3.77 -9.56 -13.04
C HIS A 127 3.87 -8.05 -12.75
N SER A 128 5.09 -7.54 -12.67
CA SER A 128 5.38 -6.12 -12.77
C SER A 128 5.38 -5.68 -14.23
N ARG A 129 5.06 -4.42 -14.49
CA ARG A 129 5.01 -3.85 -15.84
C ARG A 129 5.97 -2.68 -15.95
N LYS A 130 6.90 -2.75 -16.90
CA LYS A 130 7.90 -1.68 -17.12
C LYS A 130 7.21 -0.34 -17.41
N GLY A 131 7.61 0.69 -16.66
CA GLY A 131 7.03 2.04 -16.78
C GLY A 131 5.75 2.26 -15.96
N PHE A 132 5.16 1.22 -15.39
CA PHE A 132 3.92 1.29 -14.63
C PHE A 132 4.09 0.64 -13.26
N THR A 133 4.29 1.45 -12.22
CA THR A 133 4.45 0.95 -10.85
C THR A 133 3.20 0.24 -10.36
N GLY A 134 3.37 -0.97 -9.81
CA GLY A 134 2.30 -1.84 -9.32
C GLY A 134 2.40 -3.25 -9.87
N VAL A 135 1.39 -4.09 -9.57
CA VAL A 135 1.33 -5.49 -10.01
C VAL A 135 0.07 -5.73 -10.81
N TRP A 136 0.22 -6.56 -11.86
CA TRP A 136 -0.77 -6.71 -12.92
C TRP A 136 -1.05 -8.19 -13.20
N ILE A 137 -2.29 -8.48 -13.61
CA ILE A 137 -2.72 -9.75 -14.18
C ILE A 137 -3.18 -9.45 -15.61
N GLY A 138 -2.42 -9.89 -16.61
CA GLY A 138 -2.63 -9.46 -17.99
C GLY A 138 -2.57 -7.92 -18.08
N ASN A 139 -3.69 -7.29 -18.49
CA ASN A 139 -3.81 -5.84 -18.60
C ASN A 139 -4.54 -5.17 -17.41
N LYS A 140 -4.93 -5.94 -16.39
CA LYS A 140 -5.65 -5.43 -15.22
C LYS A 140 -4.72 -5.25 -14.03
N LYS A 141 -4.83 -4.13 -13.35
CA LYS A 141 -4.03 -3.82 -12.16
C LYS A 141 -4.69 -4.41 -10.91
N ILE A 142 -3.95 -5.25 -10.19
CA ILE A 142 -4.46 -5.87 -8.95
C ILE A 142 -3.89 -5.22 -7.69
N ALA A 143 -2.71 -4.61 -7.80
CA ALA A 143 -2.10 -3.93 -6.67
C ALA A 143 -1.48 -2.59 -7.07
N SER A 144 -1.65 -1.60 -6.21
CA SER A 144 -1.13 -0.25 -6.38
C SER A 144 -0.02 0.03 -5.35
N ILE A 145 0.99 0.78 -5.75
CA ILE A 145 2.12 1.16 -4.91
C ILE A 145 2.26 2.67 -4.92
N GLY A 146 2.36 3.26 -3.73
CA GLY A 146 2.62 4.68 -3.57
C GLY A 146 3.43 4.93 -2.30
N ILE A 147 4.65 5.41 -2.43
CA ILE A 147 5.56 5.63 -1.30
C ILE A 147 5.91 7.11 -1.14
N GLY A 148 6.06 7.54 0.11
CA GLY A 148 6.75 8.76 0.49
C GLY A 148 8.09 8.42 1.14
N CYS A 149 9.05 9.35 1.06
CA CYS A 149 10.35 9.16 1.72
C CYS A 149 10.89 10.50 2.18
N LYS A 150 11.33 10.56 3.44
CA LYS A 150 12.02 11.72 4.02
C LYS A 150 13.23 11.25 4.81
N ARG A 151 14.43 11.77 4.46
CA ARG A 151 15.70 11.37 5.11
C ARG A 151 15.92 9.85 5.10
N TRP A 152 15.48 9.17 4.05
CA TRP A 152 15.53 7.73 3.86
C TRP A 152 14.56 6.93 4.77
N ILE A 153 13.64 7.59 5.45
CA ILE A 153 12.54 6.94 6.17
C ILE A 153 11.29 6.98 5.29
N THR A 154 10.74 5.80 5.00
CA THR A 154 9.56 5.65 4.15
C THR A 154 8.26 5.93 4.90
N ILE A 155 7.19 6.19 4.17
CA ILE A 155 5.77 6.14 4.58
C ILE A 155 4.93 5.67 3.42
N ASN A 156 3.69 5.30 3.71
CA ASN A 156 2.77 4.64 2.81
C ASN A 156 3.35 3.29 2.34
N GLY A 157 2.93 2.75 1.21
CA GLY A 157 3.37 1.44 0.76
C GLY A 157 2.54 0.95 -0.40
N PHE A 158 1.71 -0.09 -0.19
CA PHE A 158 0.94 -0.70 -1.27
C PHE A 158 -0.47 -1.10 -0.83
N SER A 159 -1.32 -1.34 -1.80
CA SER A 159 -2.64 -1.93 -1.61
C SER A 159 -2.87 -3.08 -2.59
N ILE A 160 -3.57 -4.13 -2.15
CA ILE A 160 -3.99 -5.26 -2.96
C ILE A 160 -5.52 -5.29 -2.94
N ASN A 161 -6.14 -5.32 -4.10
CA ASN A 161 -7.58 -5.50 -4.21
C ASN A 161 -7.92 -6.97 -3.98
N ILE A 162 -8.65 -7.28 -2.90
CA ILE A 162 -9.04 -8.66 -2.58
C ILE A 162 -10.46 -8.93 -3.06
N ASP A 163 -11.42 -8.17 -2.54
CA ASP A 163 -12.86 -8.27 -2.87
C ASP A 163 -13.50 -6.88 -2.64
N CYS A 164 -13.09 -5.91 -3.43
CA CYS A 164 -13.56 -4.54 -3.32
C CYS A 164 -14.48 -4.13 -4.46
N GLU A 165 -15.31 -3.12 -4.21
CA GLU A 165 -16.20 -2.53 -5.24
C GLU A 165 -15.36 -1.73 -6.24
N LEU A 166 -14.87 -2.39 -7.32
CA LEU A 166 -13.99 -1.78 -8.31
C LEU A 166 -14.59 -0.56 -9.03
N GLU A 167 -15.92 -0.41 -9.05
CA GLU A 167 -16.64 0.75 -9.60
C GLU A 167 -16.19 2.08 -8.94
N ASN A 168 -15.70 2.05 -7.72
CA ASN A 168 -15.16 3.23 -7.07
C ASN A 168 -13.91 3.78 -7.80
N PHE A 169 -13.18 2.95 -8.52
CA PHE A 169 -12.07 3.41 -9.37
C PHE A 169 -12.55 4.15 -10.63
N ASN A 170 -13.79 3.95 -11.07
CA ASN A 170 -14.37 4.69 -12.21
C ASN A 170 -14.62 6.17 -11.90
N LYS A 171 -14.50 6.58 -10.64
CA LYS A 171 -14.61 7.98 -10.20
C LYS A 171 -13.30 8.76 -10.26
N ILE A 172 -12.24 8.11 -10.72
CA ILE A 172 -10.91 8.70 -10.85
C ILE A 172 -10.25 8.20 -12.14
N VAL A 173 -9.15 8.85 -12.54
CA VAL A 173 -8.19 8.29 -13.50
C VAL A 173 -7.08 7.59 -12.70
N PRO A 174 -7.17 6.27 -12.44
CA PRO A 174 -6.29 5.59 -11.50
C PRO A 174 -4.83 5.67 -11.95
N CYS A 175 -3.96 6.17 -11.09
CA CYS A 175 -2.53 6.32 -11.39
C CYS A 175 -2.22 7.21 -12.61
N GLY A 176 -3.16 8.06 -13.06
CA GLY A 176 -3.02 8.84 -14.29
C GLY A 176 -3.00 7.98 -15.57
N ILE A 177 -3.46 6.73 -15.50
CA ILE A 177 -3.51 5.81 -16.65
C ILE A 177 -4.94 5.78 -17.17
N GLU A 178 -5.16 6.33 -18.35
CA GLU A 178 -6.46 6.26 -19.02
C GLU A 178 -6.87 4.80 -19.27
N ASN A 179 -8.14 4.50 -19.02
CA ASN A 179 -8.71 3.15 -19.17
C ASN A 179 -7.98 2.05 -18.39
N CYS A 180 -7.40 2.39 -17.22
CA CYS A 180 -6.76 1.43 -16.33
C CYS A 180 -7.82 0.49 -15.74
N LEU A 181 -7.84 -0.75 -16.22
CA LEU A 181 -8.71 -1.77 -15.66
C LEU A 181 -8.13 -2.28 -14.32
N MET A 182 -9.01 -2.42 -13.34
CA MET A 182 -8.65 -2.98 -12.03
C MET A 182 -9.13 -4.43 -11.93
N ALA A 183 -8.50 -5.21 -11.04
CA ALA A 183 -8.87 -6.59 -10.75
C ALA A 183 -8.93 -6.82 -9.24
N ASN A 184 -9.72 -7.79 -8.81
CA ASN A 184 -9.73 -8.35 -7.46
C ASN A 184 -9.05 -9.72 -7.43
N MET A 185 -8.48 -10.09 -6.28
CA MET A 185 -7.97 -11.45 -6.08
C MET A 185 -9.07 -12.52 -6.20
N ILE A 186 -10.28 -12.21 -5.71
CA ILE A 186 -11.42 -13.13 -5.73
C ILE A 186 -11.87 -13.51 -7.15
N ASP A 187 -11.52 -12.71 -8.17
CA ASP A 187 -11.81 -13.02 -9.57
C ASP A 187 -11.02 -14.25 -10.06
N TYR A 188 -9.88 -14.53 -9.42
CA TYR A 188 -8.93 -15.59 -9.80
C TYR A 188 -8.90 -16.74 -8.80
N ASN A 189 -9.27 -16.49 -7.55
CA ASN A 189 -9.40 -17.52 -6.51
C ASN A 189 -10.62 -17.23 -5.65
N LYS A 190 -11.69 -18.02 -5.81
CA LYS A 190 -12.99 -17.83 -5.14
C LYS A 190 -12.98 -18.16 -3.63
N ASN A 191 -11.96 -18.88 -3.15
CA ASN A 191 -11.90 -19.37 -1.77
C ASN A 191 -11.02 -18.50 -0.86
N LEU A 192 -10.89 -17.21 -1.20
CA LEU A 192 -10.05 -16.29 -0.44
C LEU A 192 -10.69 -15.86 0.88
N ASN A 193 -9.84 -15.78 1.90
CA ASN A 193 -10.16 -15.19 3.18
C ASN A 193 -9.17 -14.05 3.46
N ILE A 194 -9.67 -12.84 3.71
CA ILE A 194 -8.85 -11.66 3.96
C ILE A 194 -7.89 -11.85 5.15
N GLN A 195 -8.28 -12.60 6.18
CA GLN A 195 -7.41 -12.88 7.32
C GLN A 195 -6.22 -13.76 6.92
N GLU A 196 -6.45 -14.71 6.00
CA GLU A 196 -5.37 -15.51 5.45
C GLU A 196 -4.42 -14.65 4.59
N VAL A 197 -4.96 -13.75 3.78
CA VAL A 197 -4.14 -12.79 3.01
C VAL A 197 -3.33 -11.92 3.96
N LYS A 198 -3.94 -11.37 5.03
CA LYS A 198 -3.21 -10.61 6.07
C LYS A 198 -2.04 -11.41 6.67
N ARG A 199 -2.28 -12.69 6.98
CA ARG A 199 -1.27 -13.59 7.54
C ARG A 199 -0.09 -13.79 6.57
N ILE A 200 -0.38 -14.03 5.30
CA ILE A 200 0.65 -14.21 4.25
C ILE A 200 1.41 -12.90 4.02
N VAL A 201 0.72 -11.75 3.96
CA VAL A 201 1.37 -10.43 3.86
C VAL A 201 2.35 -10.20 5.01
N LYS A 202 1.91 -10.42 6.26
CA LYS A 202 2.78 -10.31 7.44
C LYS A 202 4.02 -11.19 7.31
N LYS A 203 3.81 -12.49 7.03
CA LYS A 203 4.90 -13.47 6.90
C LYS A 203 5.89 -13.08 5.80
N THR A 204 5.38 -12.68 4.64
CA THR A 204 6.25 -12.31 3.51
C THR A 204 7.08 -11.06 3.84
N ILE A 205 6.50 -10.06 4.50
CA ILE A 205 7.24 -8.85 4.93
C ILE A 205 8.32 -9.21 5.96
N GLU A 206 7.99 -10.06 6.93
CA GLU A 206 8.91 -10.58 7.95
C GLU A 206 10.13 -11.24 7.30
N GLU A 207 9.92 -12.14 6.35
CA GLU A 207 10.96 -12.86 5.63
C GLU A 207 11.79 -11.94 4.72
N GLU A 208 11.13 -11.04 3.94
CA GLU A 208 11.79 -10.22 2.92
C GLU A 208 12.63 -9.07 3.50
N PHE A 209 12.30 -8.60 4.70
CA PHE A 209 13.05 -7.55 5.40
C PHE A 209 13.79 -8.07 6.62
N ASN A 210 13.70 -9.37 6.93
CA ASN A 210 14.32 -10.02 8.07
C ASN A 210 13.96 -9.33 9.40
N PHE A 211 12.65 -9.18 9.66
CA PHE A 211 12.13 -8.55 10.86
C PHE A 211 11.86 -9.55 11.99
N ASP A 212 12.11 -9.09 13.23
CA ASP A 212 11.50 -9.62 14.44
C ASP A 212 10.35 -8.68 14.84
N PHE A 213 9.11 -9.12 14.70
CA PHE A 213 7.97 -8.31 15.07
C PHE A 213 7.77 -8.25 16.59
N ILE A 214 7.60 -7.02 17.08
CA ILE A 214 7.23 -6.76 18.48
C ILE A 214 5.81 -6.20 18.56
N SER A 215 5.02 -6.67 19.52
CA SER A 215 3.71 -6.13 19.84
C SER A 215 3.87 -4.90 20.73
N LYS A 216 3.22 -3.79 20.38
CA LYS A 216 3.05 -2.59 21.21
C LYS A 216 1.60 -2.17 21.26
#